data_38aa0fd0b73053e22b60bdaf93919685
#
_entry.id   38aa0fd0b73053e22b60bdaf93919685
#
_cell.length_a   1.000
_cell.length_b   1.000
_cell.length_c   1.000
_cell.angle_alpha   90.00
_cell.angle_beta   90.00
_cell.angle_gamma   90.00
#
_symmetry.space_group_name_H-M   'P 1'
#
loop_
_entity.id
_entity.type
_entity.pdbx_description
1 polymer ?
#
loop_
_entity_poly.entity_id
_entity_poly.type
_entity_poly.pdbx_seq_one_letter_code
_entity_poly.pdbx_strand_id
1 'polypeptide(L)'
;MIKDVQRIYNQMSDTLSKQIFMDRLNYSITQDFGYIETMVNHTLRRSAKWLTFYRLLKEKAKHAPMYIFGAGIWANILYQETKEMIPWKAAIDSYPVGKKVGQLPVIAADQLSDMKQQDIIIVISSYKNGQEMAAQIQRAGIPEYRIMDAGKVIYELTEGAIYFDLGQLYPQFSYEAFVDAGCYDGLTAKGFFEWCEKEGYVYCFEPDRKNVETIQRNLFDCTDQYELAEKALWSETKRLCIDARGDYASSVREPDGADTGQITEAVALDDYLAGRQVTFLKMDVEGAEEEVLKGARNTIMQQHPRLAVSVYHKLSDIQTLPELILSYYPGYRLYLRHYSFSDYDTVLYALPLEETGRIHLTNSSVGALREVQASFAGEAECL
;
A
#
# COMPACT_ATOMS: atom_id res chain seq x y z
N MET A 1 -29.95 0.37 -1.79
CA MET A 1 -28.99 1.03 -2.71
C MET A 1 -28.88 2.55 -2.48
N ILE A 2 -29.80 3.45 -2.90
CA ILE A 2 -29.59 4.92 -2.73
C ILE A 2 -29.46 5.34 -1.26
N LYS A 3 -30.27 4.79 -0.35
CA LYS A 3 -30.19 5.10 1.09
C LYS A 3 -28.86 4.64 1.70
N ASP A 4 -28.30 3.55 1.24
CA ASP A 4 -27.05 3.01 1.75
C ASP A 4 -25.86 3.85 1.26
N VAL A 5 -25.85 4.21 -0.02
CA VAL A 5 -24.89 5.16 -0.58
C VAL A 5 -24.92 6.51 0.16
N GLN A 6 -26.12 7.03 0.44
CA GLN A 6 -26.28 8.29 1.19
C GLN A 6 -25.78 8.16 2.63
N ARG A 7 -26.01 7.00 3.29
CA ARG A 7 -25.51 6.73 4.64
C ARG A 7 -23.97 6.73 4.65
N ILE A 8 -23.33 6.00 3.72
CA ILE A 8 -21.87 5.94 3.60
C ILE A 8 -21.32 7.35 3.33
N TYR A 9 -21.88 8.08 2.37
CA TYR A 9 -21.46 9.44 2.04
C TYR A 9 -21.50 10.39 3.25
N ASN A 10 -22.56 10.29 4.08
CA ASN A 10 -22.72 11.11 5.27
C ASN A 10 -21.73 10.74 6.39
N GLN A 11 -21.22 9.52 6.40
CA GLN A 11 -20.17 9.08 7.33
C GLN A 11 -18.74 9.48 6.88
N MET A 12 -18.57 9.92 5.62
CA MET A 12 -17.29 10.47 5.17
C MET A 12 -16.99 11.77 5.91
N SER A 13 -15.87 11.80 6.61
CA SER A 13 -15.53 12.83 7.61
C SER A 13 -14.98 14.11 7.03
N ASP A 14 -14.42 14.08 5.81
CA ASP A 14 -13.89 15.27 5.15
C ASP A 14 -14.33 15.40 3.69
N THR A 15 -14.12 16.59 3.13
CA THR A 15 -14.53 16.91 1.76
C THR A 15 -13.80 16.06 0.72
N LEU A 16 -12.51 15.78 0.93
CA LEU A 16 -11.71 14.96 0.01
C LEU A 16 -12.25 13.52 -0.04
N SER A 17 -12.55 12.93 1.12
CA SER A 17 -13.15 11.60 1.21
C SER A 17 -14.50 11.52 0.48
N LYS A 18 -15.32 12.56 0.61
CA LYS A 18 -16.61 12.66 -0.12
C LYS A 18 -16.43 12.73 -1.63
N GLN A 19 -15.43 13.46 -2.09
CA GLN A 19 -15.10 13.56 -3.52
C GLN A 19 -14.61 12.21 -4.05
N ILE A 20 -13.62 11.59 -3.37
CA ILE A 20 -13.08 10.27 -3.77
C ILE A 20 -14.19 9.23 -3.78
N PHE A 21 -15.09 9.22 -2.77
CA PHE A 21 -16.22 8.30 -2.73
C PHE A 21 -17.11 8.41 -3.96
N MET A 22 -17.49 9.63 -4.32
CA MET A 22 -18.36 9.88 -5.48
C MET A 22 -17.66 9.55 -6.80
N ASP A 23 -16.40 9.90 -6.95
CA ASP A 23 -15.64 9.61 -8.17
C ASP A 23 -15.43 8.09 -8.32
N ARG A 24 -15.06 7.40 -7.25
CA ARG A 24 -14.88 5.94 -7.25
C ARG A 24 -16.20 5.22 -7.50
N LEU A 25 -17.30 5.67 -6.91
CA LEU A 25 -18.64 5.13 -7.15
C LEU A 25 -19.06 5.31 -8.62
N ASN A 26 -18.87 6.51 -9.19
CA ASN A 26 -19.16 6.76 -10.60
C ASN A 26 -18.28 5.90 -11.53
N TYR A 27 -16.98 5.77 -11.21
CA TYR A 27 -16.11 4.84 -11.94
C TYR A 27 -16.61 3.40 -11.85
N SER A 28 -17.05 2.95 -10.67
CA SER A 28 -17.56 1.59 -10.51
C SER A 28 -18.79 1.29 -11.36
N ILE A 29 -19.61 2.30 -11.64
CA ILE A 29 -20.83 2.17 -12.45
C ILE A 29 -20.53 2.29 -13.94
N THR A 30 -19.66 3.24 -14.32
CA THR A 30 -19.47 3.65 -15.73
C THR A 30 -18.22 3.07 -16.36
N GLN A 31 -17.23 2.74 -15.56
CA GLN A 31 -15.86 2.40 -15.97
C GLN A 31 -15.18 3.52 -16.80
N ASP A 32 -15.68 4.76 -16.67
CA ASP A 32 -15.07 5.94 -17.28
C ASP A 32 -13.86 6.38 -16.45
N PHE A 33 -12.68 6.26 -17.05
CA PHE A 33 -11.40 6.60 -16.43
C PHE A 33 -11.29 8.10 -16.09
N GLY A 34 -12.14 8.95 -16.63
CA GLY A 34 -12.21 10.37 -16.28
C GLY A 34 -12.45 10.61 -14.78
N TYR A 35 -13.15 9.69 -14.09
CA TYR A 35 -13.33 9.78 -12.63
C TYR A 35 -12.05 9.44 -11.87
N ILE A 36 -11.24 8.51 -12.36
CA ILE A 36 -9.91 8.23 -11.79
C ILE A 36 -9.00 9.45 -11.98
N GLU A 37 -8.96 10.03 -13.17
CA GLU A 37 -8.24 11.28 -13.45
C GLU A 37 -8.65 12.41 -12.49
N THR A 38 -9.94 12.50 -12.15
CA THR A 38 -10.45 13.47 -11.18
C THR A 38 -9.90 13.20 -9.78
N MET A 39 -9.88 11.96 -9.32
CA MET A 39 -9.27 11.58 -8.04
C MET A 39 -7.78 11.93 -7.99
N VAL A 40 -7.00 11.59 -9.02
CA VAL A 40 -5.57 11.91 -9.13
C VAL A 40 -5.36 13.43 -9.08
N ASN A 41 -6.21 14.21 -9.77
CA ASN A 41 -6.17 15.67 -9.74
C ASN A 41 -6.44 16.27 -8.36
N HIS A 42 -7.29 15.63 -7.56
CA HIS A 42 -7.60 16.11 -6.20
C HIS A 42 -6.60 15.64 -5.15
N THR A 43 -5.79 14.61 -5.43
CA THR A 43 -4.82 13.99 -4.51
C THR A 43 -3.38 14.25 -4.95
N LEU A 44 -2.80 13.32 -5.70
CA LEU A 44 -1.36 13.28 -6.00
C LEU A 44 -0.87 14.52 -6.74
N ARG A 45 -1.59 14.98 -7.76
CA ARG A 45 -1.19 16.15 -8.58
C ARG A 45 -1.28 17.48 -7.82
N ARG A 46 -2.02 17.54 -6.71
CA ARG A 46 -2.08 18.73 -5.82
C ARG A 46 -1.13 18.65 -4.64
N SER A 47 -0.44 17.53 -4.42
CA SER A 47 0.50 17.43 -3.32
C SER A 47 1.65 18.43 -3.47
N ALA A 48 2.09 19.02 -2.38
CA ALA A 48 3.22 19.97 -2.38
C ALA A 48 4.49 19.34 -2.94
N LYS A 49 4.72 18.03 -2.67
CA LYS A 49 5.86 17.27 -3.19
C LYS A 49 5.82 17.19 -4.71
N TRP A 50 4.69 16.77 -5.29
CA TRP A 50 4.55 16.68 -6.75
C TRP A 50 4.70 18.04 -7.42
N LEU A 51 4.01 19.07 -6.93
CA LEU A 51 4.07 20.41 -7.48
C LEU A 51 5.48 21.01 -7.45
N THR A 52 6.22 20.76 -6.37
CA THR A 52 7.61 21.21 -6.23
C THR A 52 8.52 20.50 -7.23
N PHE A 53 8.43 19.16 -7.30
CA PHE A 53 9.19 18.35 -8.24
C PHE A 53 8.87 18.74 -9.68
N TYR A 54 7.59 18.83 -10.03
CA TYR A 54 7.13 19.17 -11.39
C TYR A 54 7.59 20.57 -11.82
N ARG A 55 7.57 21.55 -10.92
CA ARG A 55 8.10 22.89 -11.18
C ARG A 55 9.61 22.85 -11.49
N LEU A 56 10.38 22.13 -10.69
CA LEU A 56 11.82 21.95 -10.90
C LEU A 56 12.11 21.24 -12.22
N LEU A 57 11.35 20.19 -12.53
CA LEU A 57 11.47 19.45 -13.79
C LEU A 57 11.23 20.37 -15.00
N LYS A 58 10.18 21.18 -14.96
CA LYS A 58 9.88 22.17 -16.01
C LYS A 58 10.98 23.22 -16.18
N GLU A 59 11.56 23.69 -15.09
CA GLU A 59 12.65 24.67 -15.15
C GLU A 59 13.89 24.07 -15.79
N LYS A 60 14.28 22.87 -15.39
CA LYS A 60 15.42 22.14 -15.98
C LYS A 60 15.23 21.86 -17.48
N ALA A 61 14.00 21.50 -17.88
CA ALA A 61 13.67 21.20 -19.28
C ALA A 61 13.81 22.41 -20.24
N LYS A 62 13.79 23.64 -19.73
CA LYS A 62 14.05 24.85 -20.53
C LYS A 62 15.51 24.97 -20.98
N HIS A 63 16.42 24.39 -20.23
CA HIS A 63 17.85 24.61 -20.37
C HIS A 63 18.62 23.39 -20.90
N ALA A 64 18.06 22.18 -20.78
CA ALA A 64 18.73 20.95 -21.17
C ALA A 64 17.78 19.88 -21.68
N PRO A 65 18.22 19.02 -22.62
CA PRO A 65 17.48 17.80 -23.01
C PRO A 65 17.27 16.86 -21.84
N MET A 66 16.06 16.28 -21.75
CA MET A 66 15.62 15.44 -20.64
C MET A 66 15.57 13.97 -21.03
N TYR A 67 16.08 13.10 -20.18
CA TYR A 67 16.07 11.65 -20.35
C TYR A 67 15.49 10.98 -19.10
N ILE A 68 14.71 9.92 -19.26
CA ILE A 68 14.22 9.09 -18.16
C ILE A 68 15.18 7.90 -18.00
N PHE A 69 15.69 7.63 -16.81
CA PHE A 69 16.44 6.41 -16.55
C PHE A 69 15.55 5.41 -15.79
N GLY A 70 15.33 4.28 -16.43
CA GLY A 70 14.37 3.22 -16.15
C GLY A 70 13.34 3.14 -17.27
N ALA A 71 12.83 1.94 -17.54
CA ALA A 71 11.77 1.71 -18.52
C ALA A 71 10.68 0.77 -17.94
N GLY A 72 10.42 0.89 -16.64
CA GLY A 72 9.37 0.19 -15.90
C GLY A 72 8.07 1.00 -15.80
N ILE A 73 7.20 0.57 -14.88
CA ILE A 73 5.87 1.17 -14.64
C ILE A 73 6.02 2.65 -14.24
N TRP A 74 6.91 2.97 -13.33
CA TRP A 74 7.09 4.36 -12.84
C TRP A 74 7.68 5.30 -13.91
N ALA A 75 8.48 4.77 -14.85
CA ALA A 75 8.91 5.54 -16.01
C ALA A 75 7.72 5.91 -16.92
N ASN A 76 6.78 4.97 -17.11
CA ASN A 76 5.57 5.23 -17.86
C ASN A 76 4.65 6.24 -17.13
N ILE A 77 4.49 6.12 -15.82
CA ILE A 77 3.76 7.12 -15.01
C ILE A 77 4.39 8.49 -15.18
N LEU A 78 5.71 8.64 -14.93
CA LEU A 78 6.42 9.90 -15.09
C LEU A 78 6.22 10.50 -16.48
N TYR A 79 6.36 9.67 -17.52
CA TYR A 79 6.16 10.10 -18.89
C TYR A 79 4.72 10.58 -19.13
N GLN A 80 3.71 9.80 -18.74
CA GLN A 80 2.30 10.17 -18.96
C GLN A 80 1.93 11.48 -18.24
N GLU A 81 2.39 11.63 -16.99
CA GLU A 81 2.10 12.80 -16.17
C GLU A 81 2.81 14.09 -16.66
N THR A 82 3.85 13.97 -17.50
CA THR A 82 4.70 15.13 -17.83
C THR A 82 4.90 15.37 -19.32
N LYS A 83 4.49 14.45 -20.21
CA LYS A 83 4.76 14.48 -21.66
C LYS A 83 4.30 15.75 -22.38
N GLU A 84 3.21 16.36 -21.91
CA GLU A 84 2.66 17.58 -22.53
C GLU A 84 3.56 18.82 -22.27
N MET A 85 4.41 18.75 -21.23
CA MET A 85 5.20 19.90 -20.79
C MET A 85 6.70 19.66 -20.84
N ILE A 86 7.13 18.41 -20.87
CA ILE A 86 8.54 18.03 -20.88
C ILE A 86 8.87 17.35 -22.22
N PRO A 87 9.75 17.92 -23.02
CA PRO A 87 10.14 17.32 -24.31
C PRO A 87 11.18 16.21 -24.12
N TRP A 88 10.74 15.10 -23.58
CA TRP A 88 11.57 13.92 -23.34
C TRP A 88 12.26 13.45 -24.63
N LYS A 89 13.53 13.10 -24.55
CA LYS A 89 14.33 12.63 -25.70
C LYS A 89 14.33 11.12 -25.85
N ALA A 90 14.55 10.41 -24.75
CA ALA A 90 14.56 8.94 -24.71
C ALA A 90 14.36 8.45 -23.28
N ALA A 91 14.01 7.19 -23.15
CA ALA A 91 14.22 6.43 -21.92
C ALA A 91 15.53 5.63 -22.02
N ILE A 92 16.20 5.44 -20.91
CA ILE A 92 17.45 4.69 -20.78
C ILE A 92 17.16 3.47 -19.91
N ASP A 93 17.66 2.29 -20.28
CA ASP A 93 17.50 1.08 -19.45
C ASP A 93 18.71 0.17 -19.60
N SER A 94 19.09 -0.53 -18.53
CA SER A 94 20.16 -1.52 -18.56
C SER A 94 19.82 -2.74 -19.43
N TYR A 95 18.52 -3.03 -19.59
CA TYR A 95 18.00 -4.14 -20.38
C TYR A 95 16.85 -3.63 -21.29
N PRO A 96 17.18 -2.87 -22.37
CA PRO A 96 16.20 -2.12 -23.14
C PRO A 96 15.29 -3.00 -24.04
N VAL A 97 15.71 -4.25 -24.31
CA VAL A 97 15.01 -5.12 -25.26
C VAL A 97 13.59 -5.41 -24.80
N GLY A 98 12.61 -5.09 -25.66
CA GLY A 98 11.18 -5.31 -25.40
C GLY A 98 10.53 -4.28 -24.47
N LYS A 99 11.31 -3.34 -23.91
CA LYS A 99 10.78 -2.29 -23.04
C LYS A 99 10.20 -1.11 -23.81
N LYS A 100 9.21 -0.45 -23.20
CA LYS A 100 8.53 0.73 -23.77
C LYS A 100 8.25 1.75 -22.69
N VAL A 101 8.43 3.04 -23.03
CA VAL A 101 8.00 4.17 -22.20
C VAL A 101 7.21 5.11 -23.11
N GLY A 102 5.89 4.95 -23.15
CA GLY A 102 5.03 5.67 -24.08
C GLY A 102 5.52 5.53 -25.53
N GLN A 103 5.81 6.68 -26.17
CA GLN A 103 6.33 6.75 -27.53
C GLN A 103 7.84 7.01 -27.60
N LEU A 104 8.53 7.04 -26.46
CA LEU A 104 9.97 7.33 -26.41
C LEU A 104 10.79 6.14 -26.96
N PRO A 105 11.90 6.41 -27.67
CA PRO A 105 12.91 5.40 -27.91
C PRO A 105 13.51 4.95 -26.57
N VAL A 106 13.75 3.66 -26.41
CA VAL A 106 14.45 3.11 -25.25
C VAL A 106 15.86 2.74 -25.67
N ILE A 107 16.86 3.41 -25.09
CA ILE A 107 18.27 3.24 -25.39
C ILE A 107 18.99 2.50 -24.25
N ALA A 108 20.12 1.89 -24.58
CA ALA A 108 20.89 1.13 -23.62
C ALA A 108 21.70 2.04 -22.67
N ALA A 109 21.87 1.63 -21.42
CA ALA A 109 22.56 2.41 -20.40
C ALA A 109 24.08 2.54 -20.65
N ASP A 110 24.68 1.72 -21.49
CA ASP A 110 26.09 1.86 -21.91
C ASP A 110 26.33 3.16 -22.70
N GLN A 111 25.30 3.71 -23.38
CA GLN A 111 25.37 4.99 -24.07
C GLN A 111 25.52 6.21 -23.14
N LEU A 112 25.32 6.06 -21.82
CA LEU A 112 25.54 7.14 -20.85
C LEU A 112 26.94 7.75 -20.97
N SER A 113 27.96 6.95 -21.24
CA SER A 113 29.34 7.42 -21.40
C SER A 113 29.52 8.38 -22.56
N ASP A 114 28.74 8.25 -23.63
CA ASP A 114 28.76 9.11 -24.80
C ASP A 114 28.05 10.45 -24.55
N MET A 115 27.23 10.49 -23.48
CA MET A 115 26.42 11.66 -23.12
C MET A 115 27.10 12.58 -22.10
N LYS A 116 28.26 12.20 -21.54
CA LYS A 116 28.94 12.93 -20.45
C LYS A 116 29.31 14.38 -20.77
N GLN A 117 29.61 14.69 -22.04
CA GLN A 117 29.95 16.05 -22.50
C GLN A 117 28.74 16.89 -22.90
N GLN A 118 27.55 16.28 -22.95
CA GLN A 118 26.32 16.97 -23.32
C GLN A 118 25.71 17.65 -22.09
N ASP A 119 25.07 18.78 -22.29
CA ASP A 119 24.29 19.41 -21.22
C ASP A 119 22.90 18.81 -21.17
N ILE A 120 22.79 17.71 -20.44
CA ILE A 120 21.55 16.90 -20.31
C ILE A 120 21.14 16.77 -18.87
N ILE A 121 19.86 16.47 -18.64
CA ILE A 121 19.32 16.06 -17.34
C ILE A 121 18.80 14.62 -17.44
N ILE A 122 19.20 13.79 -16.47
CA ILE A 122 18.72 12.41 -16.34
C ILE A 122 17.81 12.31 -15.12
N VAL A 123 16.62 11.82 -15.34
CA VAL A 123 15.59 11.66 -14.29
C VAL A 123 15.42 10.18 -13.98
N ILE A 124 15.86 9.76 -12.80
CA ILE A 124 15.70 8.39 -12.33
C ILE A 124 14.25 8.13 -12.01
N SER A 125 13.70 7.05 -12.52
CA SER A 125 12.28 6.67 -12.37
C SER A 125 12.05 5.43 -11.49
N SER A 126 13.01 5.05 -10.67
CA SER A 126 12.92 3.88 -9.79
C SER A 126 13.37 4.23 -8.38
N TYR A 127 12.54 3.98 -7.38
CA TYR A 127 12.93 4.10 -5.97
C TYR A 127 13.84 2.92 -5.56
N LYS A 128 13.40 1.70 -5.83
CA LYS A 128 14.11 0.47 -5.43
C LYS A 128 15.54 0.39 -5.96
N ASN A 129 15.77 0.83 -7.19
CA ASN A 129 17.08 0.80 -7.85
C ASN A 129 17.71 2.21 -7.99
N GLY A 130 17.13 3.23 -7.37
CA GLY A 130 17.52 4.62 -7.56
C GLY A 130 18.98 4.91 -7.25
N GLN A 131 19.50 4.37 -6.15
CA GLN A 131 20.89 4.55 -5.74
C GLN A 131 21.88 3.90 -6.74
N GLU A 132 21.60 2.67 -7.18
CA GLU A 132 22.45 1.99 -8.18
C GLU A 132 22.43 2.72 -9.53
N MET A 133 21.25 3.20 -9.95
CA MET A 133 21.11 4.00 -11.18
C MET A 133 21.87 5.32 -11.07
N ALA A 134 21.81 6.02 -9.94
CA ALA A 134 22.59 7.23 -9.70
C ALA A 134 24.11 6.94 -9.77
N ALA A 135 24.56 5.87 -9.12
CA ALA A 135 25.95 5.44 -9.19
C ALA A 135 26.39 5.08 -10.62
N GLN A 136 25.51 4.46 -11.41
CA GLN A 136 25.81 4.14 -12.81
C GLN A 136 25.96 5.41 -13.67
N ILE A 137 25.11 6.43 -13.47
CA ILE A 137 25.21 7.72 -14.16
C ILE A 137 26.54 8.41 -13.77
N GLN A 138 26.89 8.41 -12.50
CA GLN A 138 28.13 9.03 -12.00
C GLN A 138 29.39 8.30 -12.54
N ARG A 139 29.37 6.97 -12.58
CA ARG A 139 30.48 6.17 -13.21
C ARG A 139 30.66 6.48 -14.70
N ALA A 140 29.57 6.84 -15.39
CA ALA A 140 29.64 7.30 -16.78
C ALA A 140 30.21 8.71 -16.94
N GLY A 141 30.54 9.41 -15.84
CA GLY A 141 31.13 10.74 -15.82
C GLY A 141 30.12 11.89 -15.88
N ILE A 142 28.85 11.62 -15.66
CA ILE A 142 27.79 12.63 -15.60
C ILE A 142 27.65 13.12 -14.14
N PRO A 143 27.77 14.43 -13.88
CA PRO A 143 27.78 14.97 -12.52
C PRO A 143 26.42 14.93 -11.86
N GLU A 144 26.40 14.84 -10.53
CA GLU A 144 25.20 14.70 -9.68
C GLU A 144 24.16 15.81 -9.91
N TYR A 145 24.58 17.05 -10.14
CA TYR A 145 23.65 18.17 -10.36
C TYR A 145 22.79 18.03 -11.64
N ARG A 146 23.12 17.07 -12.50
CA ARG A 146 22.36 16.67 -13.71
C ARG A 146 21.42 15.50 -13.46
N ILE A 147 21.37 14.99 -12.23
CA ILE A 147 20.50 13.87 -11.84
C ILE A 147 19.30 14.43 -11.08
N MET A 148 18.11 13.93 -11.40
CA MET A 148 16.88 14.15 -10.63
C MET A 148 16.29 12.79 -10.25
N ASP A 149 15.68 12.69 -9.08
CA ASP A 149 15.08 11.46 -8.59
C ASP A 149 13.54 11.59 -8.54
N ALA A 150 12.89 11.16 -9.62
CA ALA A 150 11.44 11.03 -9.68
C ALA A 150 10.95 9.77 -8.96
N GLY A 151 11.78 8.72 -8.94
CA GLY A 151 11.44 7.47 -8.26
C GLY A 151 11.15 7.68 -6.78
N LYS A 152 12.01 8.46 -6.10
CA LYS A 152 11.78 8.83 -4.71
C LYS A 152 10.49 9.63 -4.51
N VAL A 153 10.23 10.62 -5.37
CA VAL A 153 9.02 11.46 -5.27
C VAL A 153 7.75 10.63 -5.49
N ILE A 154 7.74 9.77 -6.50
CA ILE A 154 6.59 8.89 -6.78
C ILE A 154 6.37 7.94 -5.58
N TYR A 155 7.43 7.28 -5.09
CA TYR A 155 7.33 6.41 -3.93
C TYR A 155 6.73 7.11 -2.70
N GLU A 156 7.22 8.30 -2.37
CA GLU A 156 6.72 9.08 -1.22
C GLU A 156 5.28 9.58 -1.37
N LEU A 157 4.72 9.56 -2.57
CA LEU A 157 3.33 9.93 -2.87
C LEU A 157 2.39 8.73 -2.92
N THR A 158 2.93 7.55 -3.16
CA THR A 158 2.21 6.31 -3.36
C THR A 158 2.54 5.33 -2.23
N GLU A 159 3.39 4.35 -2.46
CA GLU A 159 3.71 3.26 -1.55
C GLU A 159 4.24 3.74 -0.17
N GLY A 160 5.04 4.81 -0.14
CA GLY A 160 5.61 5.35 1.10
C GLY A 160 4.64 6.14 1.98
N ALA A 161 3.48 6.53 1.44
CA ALA A 161 2.46 7.29 2.16
C ALA A 161 1.28 6.41 2.62
N ILE A 162 1.06 5.29 1.93
CA ILE A 162 -0.11 4.44 2.11
C ILE A 162 -0.21 3.89 3.55
N TYR A 163 -1.40 3.85 4.09
CA TYR A 163 -1.84 3.33 5.38
C TYR A 163 -1.52 4.20 6.61
N PHE A 164 -0.46 5.02 6.63
CA PHE A 164 0.00 5.73 7.85
C PHE A 164 0.01 7.26 7.75
N ASP A 165 -0.29 7.85 6.60
CA ASP A 165 -0.21 9.30 6.38
C ASP A 165 -1.49 10.09 6.68
N LEU A 166 -2.58 9.40 7.03
CA LEU A 166 -3.82 10.08 7.41
C LEU A 166 -3.62 10.84 8.72
N GLY A 167 -3.75 12.17 8.70
CA GLY A 167 -3.44 13.04 9.85
C GLY A 167 -4.26 12.74 11.12
N GLN A 168 -5.41 12.06 10.99
CA GLN A 168 -6.24 11.60 12.09
C GLN A 168 -5.84 10.21 12.61
N LEU A 169 -4.93 9.53 11.91
CA LEU A 169 -4.40 8.21 12.28
C LEU A 169 -3.06 8.40 13.00
N TYR A 170 -3.05 8.21 14.30
CA TYR A 170 -1.86 8.29 15.15
C TYR A 170 -1.91 7.21 16.23
N PRO A 171 -0.76 6.82 16.80
CA PRO A 171 -0.73 5.87 17.91
C PRO A 171 -1.54 6.37 19.10
N GLN A 172 -2.42 5.54 19.65
CA GLN A 172 -3.33 5.89 20.75
C GLN A 172 -3.04 5.07 22.00
N PHE A 173 -2.22 4.03 21.87
CA PHE A 173 -1.87 3.12 22.95
C PHE A 173 -0.37 3.15 23.20
N SER A 174 0.04 2.91 24.44
CA SER A 174 1.45 2.77 24.80
C SER A 174 2.10 1.54 24.15
N TYR A 175 1.29 0.62 23.64
CA TYR A 175 1.70 -0.56 22.87
C TYR A 175 0.62 -0.88 21.84
N GLU A 176 0.95 -0.78 20.59
CA GLU A 176 0.02 -0.99 19.48
C GLU A 176 0.04 -2.45 19.00
N ALA A 177 -1.12 -3.00 18.64
CA ALA A 177 -1.24 -4.34 18.07
C ALA A 177 -1.83 -4.24 16.66
N PHE A 178 -1.03 -4.58 15.66
CA PHE A 178 -1.34 -4.43 14.26
C PHE A 178 -1.57 -5.78 13.59
N VAL A 179 -2.61 -5.87 12.79
CA VAL A 179 -2.82 -6.98 11.84
C VAL A 179 -2.52 -6.48 10.43
N ASP A 180 -1.55 -7.09 9.79
CA ASP A 180 -1.21 -6.86 8.38
C ASP A 180 -1.74 -8.03 7.54
N ALA A 181 -2.99 -7.89 7.06
CA ALA A 181 -3.62 -8.85 6.19
C ALA A 181 -3.17 -8.64 4.74
N GLY A 182 -2.44 -9.62 4.18
CA GLY A 182 -1.73 -9.49 2.91
C GLY A 182 -0.44 -8.68 3.09
N CYS A 183 0.50 -9.20 3.89
CA CYS A 183 1.71 -8.44 4.22
C CYS A 183 2.80 -8.49 3.13
N TYR A 184 2.65 -9.31 2.09
CA TYR A 184 3.48 -9.39 0.88
C TYR A 184 4.98 -9.47 1.16
N ASP A 185 5.66 -8.33 1.27
CA ASP A 185 7.10 -8.26 1.52
C ASP A 185 7.46 -7.76 2.94
N GLY A 186 6.46 -7.47 3.78
CA GLY A 186 6.64 -7.00 5.15
C GLY A 186 6.99 -5.52 5.30
N LEU A 187 7.04 -4.73 4.23
CA LEU A 187 7.37 -3.30 4.32
C LEU A 187 6.27 -2.50 5.01
N THR A 188 5.01 -2.90 4.89
CA THR A 188 3.90 -2.29 5.65
C THR A 188 4.08 -2.50 7.15
N ALA A 189 4.43 -3.71 7.59
CA ALA A 189 4.75 -4.02 8.98
C ALA A 189 5.95 -3.18 9.48
N LYS A 190 6.97 -2.99 8.65
CA LYS A 190 8.10 -2.11 8.96
C LYS A 190 7.65 -0.65 9.13
N GLY A 191 6.81 -0.15 8.23
CA GLY A 191 6.21 1.19 8.33
C GLY A 191 5.38 1.37 9.59
N PHE A 192 4.66 0.32 10.04
CA PHE A 192 3.96 0.33 11.31
C PHE A 192 4.89 0.53 12.50
N PHE A 193 6.05 -0.16 12.55
CA PHE A 193 7.02 0.04 13.63
C PHE A 193 7.62 1.46 13.63
N GLU A 194 7.80 2.08 12.49
CA GLU A 194 8.21 3.49 12.40
C GLU A 194 7.08 4.42 12.91
N TRP A 195 5.84 4.13 12.53
CA TRP A 195 4.65 4.90 12.92
C TRP A 195 4.37 4.84 14.43
N CYS A 196 4.56 3.68 15.09
CA CYS A 196 4.35 3.52 16.54
C CYS A 196 5.65 3.62 17.37
N GLU A 197 6.74 4.17 16.81
CA GLU A 197 8.04 4.32 17.48
C GLU A 197 8.58 3.01 18.09
N LYS A 198 8.31 1.87 17.42
CA LYS A 198 8.65 0.51 17.84
C LYS A 198 7.91 -0.01 19.08
N GLU A 199 6.92 0.70 19.58
CA GLU A 199 6.08 0.26 20.70
C GLU A 199 4.84 -0.49 20.16
N GLY A 200 5.06 -1.70 19.60
CA GLY A 200 3.98 -2.49 19.04
C GLY A 200 4.35 -3.92 18.63
N TYR A 201 3.33 -4.67 18.25
CA TYR A 201 3.41 -6.04 17.76
C TYR A 201 2.62 -6.20 16.48
N VAL A 202 3.10 -7.03 15.56
CA VAL A 202 2.46 -7.26 14.26
C VAL A 202 2.09 -8.72 14.05
N TYR A 203 0.84 -8.96 13.69
CA TYR A 203 0.37 -10.24 13.14
C TYR A 203 0.38 -10.13 11.61
N CYS A 204 1.38 -10.73 10.96
CA CYS A 204 1.53 -10.76 9.51
C CYS A 204 0.82 -12.00 8.94
N PHE A 205 -0.02 -11.81 7.92
CA PHE A 205 -0.66 -12.90 7.18
C PHE A 205 -0.26 -12.85 5.71
N GLU A 206 0.39 -13.92 5.24
CA GLU A 206 0.84 -14.06 3.85
C GLU A 206 0.74 -15.51 3.40
N PRO A 207 -0.18 -15.85 2.48
CA PRO A 207 -0.36 -17.21 2.03
C PRO A 207 0.67 -17.69 1.00
N ASP A 208 1.35 -16.76 0.29
CA ASP A 208 2.33 -17.12 -0.73
C ASP A 208 3.72 -17.34 -0.11
N ARG A 209 4.11 -18.61 0.00
CA ARG A 209 5.41 -19.01 0.56
C ARG A 209 6.63 -18.39 -0.13
N LYS A 210 6.48 -17.94 -1.38
CA LYS A 210 7.55 -17.25 -2.09
C LYS A 210 7.92 -15.91 -1.45
N ASN A 211 7.00 -15.31 -0.72
CA ASN A 211 7.18 -14.03 -0.05
C ASN A 211 7.83 -14.15 1.34
N VAL A 212 7.75 -15.33 1.97
CA VAL A 212 8.18 -15.56 3.37
C VAL A 212 9.62 -15.13 3.63
N GLU A 213 10.56 -15.56 2.79
CA GLU A 213 11.99 -15.19 2.95
C GLU A 213 12.21 -13.68 2.84
N THR A 214 11.44 -12.99 1.99
CA THR A 214 11.52 -11.54 1.82
C THR A 214 10.98 -10.82 3.06
N ILE A 215 9.85 -11.27 3.60
CA ILE A 215 9.27 -10.76 4.85
C ILE A 215 10.27 -10.91 6.00
N GLN A 216 10.81 -12.10 6.22
CA GLN A 216 11.77 -12.37 7.29
C GLN A 216 13.03 -11.51 7.17
N ARG A 217 13.53 -11.31 5.95
CA ARG A 217 14.68 -10.43 5.70
C ARG A 217 14.37 -8.96 6.00
N ASN A 218 13.20 -8.47 5.57
CA ASN A 218 12.80 -7.08 5.77
C ASN A 218 12.47 -6.75 7.23
N LEU A 219 12.02 -7.75 8.00
CA LEU A 219 11.68 -7.64 9.43
C LEU A 219 12.77 -8.20 10.36
N PHE A 220 13.96 -8.48 9.87
CA PHE A 220 15.05 -9.06 10.65
C PHE A 220 15.36 -8.30 11.94
N ASP A 221 15.30 -6.97 11.91
CA ASP A 221 15.55 -6.12 13.08
C ASP A 221 14.39 -6.07 14.09
N CYS A 222 13.28 -6.76 13.82
CA CYS A 222 12.05 -6.76 14.61
C CYS A 222 11.58 -8.18 14.98
N THR A 223 12.46 -9.17 15.02
CA THR A 223 12.14 -10.62 15.17
C THR A 223 11.25 -10.95 16.35
N ASP A 224 11.39 -10.26 17.47
CA ASP A 224 10.60 -10.48 18.69
C ASP A 224 9.28 -9.68 18.74
N GLN A 225 8.97 -8.93 17.68
CA GLN A 225 7.82 -8.03 17.62
C GLN A 225 6.81 -8.39 16.53
N TYR A 226 6.96 -9.51 15.86
CA TYR A 226 5.98 -9.98 14.89
C TYR A 226 5.81 -11.49 14.90
N GLU A 227 4.66 -11.92 14.41
CA GLU A 227 4.29 -13.31 14.13
C GLU A 227 3.90 -13.40 12.66
N LEU A 228 4.49 -14.33 11.91
CA LEU A 228 4.17 -14.57 10.50
C LEU A 228 3.35 -15.84 10.36
N ALA A 229 2.09 -15.69 9.96
CA ALA A 229 1.22 -16.80 9.60
C ALA A 229 1.24 -17.01 8.08
N GLU A 230 1.77 -18.15 7.64
CA GLU A 230 1.73 -18.59 6.23
C GLU A 230 0.32 -19.07 5.86
N LYS A 231 -0.67 -18.21 6.06
CA LYS A 231 -2.10 -18.47 5.88
C LYS A 231 -2.79 -17.30 5.21
N ALA A 232 -3.84 -17.60 4.46
CA ALA A 232 -4.80 -16.59 4.06
C ALA A 232 -5.73 -16.22 5.22
N LEU A 233 -6.24 -14.99 5.24
CA LEU A 233 -7.41 -14.65 6.04
C LEU A 233 -8.68 -14.85 5.22
N TRP A 234 -9.73 -15.34 5.86
CA TRP A 234 -11.04 -15.61 5.26
C TRP A 234 -12.15 -15.52 6.30
N SER A 235 -13.40 -15.78 5.89
CA SER A 235 -14.56 -15.76 6.80
C SER A 235 -14.61 -16.97 7.75
N GLU A 236 -13.93 -18.06 7.43
CA GLU A 236 -13.89 -19.31 8.22
C GLU A 236 -12.59 -20.08 7.95
N THR A 237 -12.24 -21.00 8.83
CA THR A 237 -11.08 -21.88 8.66
C THR A 237 -11.37 -22.94 7.61
N LYS A 238 -10.64 -22.89 6.48
CA LYS A 238 -10.77 -23.82 5.36
C LYS A 238 -9.53 -23.85 4.47
N ARG A 239 -9.58 -24.68 3.42
CA ARG A 239 -8.55 -24.68 2.36
C ARG A 239 -9.02 -23.89 1.16
N LEU A 240 -8.13 -23.05 0.63
CA LEU A 240 -8.35 -22.24 -0.57
C LEU A 240 -7.29 -22.56 -1.63
N CYS A 241 -7.63 -22.31 -2.89
CA CYS A 241 -6.65 -22.25 -3.96
C CYS A 241 -5.96 -20.90 -3.96
N ILE A 242 -4.63 -20.90 -4.10
CA ILE A 242 -3.83 -19.68 -4.28
C ILE A 242 -3.28 -19.62 -5.71
N ASP A 243 -3.45 -18.50 -6.37
CA ASP A 243 -2.69 -18.11 -7.55
C ASP A 243 -1.38 -17.44 -7.09
N ALA A 244 -0.43 -18.30 -6.67
CA ALA A 244 0.83 -17.88 -6.05
C ALA A 244 1.81 -17.39 -7.11
N ARG A 245 1.90 -16.09 -7.32
CA ARG A 245 2.79 -15.44 -8.28
C ARG A 245 4.14 -15.05 -7.68
N GLY A 246 4.20 -14.86 -6.36
CA GLY A 246 5.35 -14.31 -5.65
C GLY A 246 5.50 -12.81 -5.90
N ASP A 247 4.39 -12.16 -6.21
CA ASP A 247 4.28 -10.71 -6.41
C ASP A 247 3.04 -10.17 -5.67
N TYR A 248 2.79 -8.87 -5.77
CA TYR A 248 1.67 -8.19 -5.12
C TYR A 248 0.29 -8.66 -5.60
N ALA A 249 0.19 -9.37 -6.74
CA ALA A 249 -1.07 -9.84 -7.31
C ALA A 249 -1.38 -11.31 -6.99
N SER A 250 -0.73 -11.92 -5.97
CA SER A 250 -1.06 -13.26 -5.49
C SER A 250 -2.42 -13.25 -4.78
N SER A 251 -3.41 -13.99 -5.30
CA SER A 251 -4.79 -13.99 -4.82
C SER A 251 -5.26 -15.36 -4.37
N VAL A 252 -6.29 -15.40 -3.53
CA VAL A 252 -6.91 -16.64 -3.06
C VAL A 252 -8.37 -16.75 -3.48
N ARG A 253 -8.84 -17.96 -3.75
CA ARG A 253 -10.23 -18.24 -4.11
C ARG A 253 -10.68 -19.62 -3.64
N GLU A 254 -11.97 -19.86 -3.61
CA GLU A 254 -12.49 -21.19 -3.35
C GLU A 254 -12.10 -22.18 -4.46
N PRO A 255 -11.76 -23.43 -4.11
CA PRO A 255 -11.45 -24.45 -5.11
C PRO A 255 -12.68 -24.72 -5.99
N ASP A 256 -12.50 -24.71 -7.30
CA ASP A 256 -13.42 -25.31 -8.23
C ASP A 256 -12.94 -26.76 -8.53
N GLY A 257 -13.80 -27.71 -8.74
CA GLY A 257 -13.44 -29.14 -8.85
C GLY A 257 -12.44 -29.51 -9.95
N ALA A 258 -11.91 -28.56 -10.72
CA ALA A 258 -10.89 -28.71 -11.76
C ALA A 258 -9.52 -28.15 -11.36
N ASP A 259 -9.38 -27.62 -10.13
CA ASP A 259 -8.16 -26.93 -9.69
C ASP A 259 -6.96 -27.86 -9.52
N THR A 260 -5.90 -27.55 -10.26
CA THR A 260 -4.54 -28.11 -10.07
C THR A 260 -3.63 -27.10 -9.34
N GLY A 261 -4.18 -25.99 -8.82
CA GLY A 261 -3.45 -24.91 -8.18
C GLY A 261 -2.86 -25.27 -6.82
N GLN A 262 -1.97 -24.44 -6.34
CA GLN A 262 -1.41 -24.57 -5.00
C GLN A 262 -2.53 -24.34 -3.97
N ILE A 263 -2.62 -25.22 -2.97
CA ILE A 263 -3.57 -25.09 -1.87
C ILE A 263 -2.89 -24.36 -0.70
N THR A 264 -3.59 -23.40 -0.12
CA THR A 264 -3.21 -22.74 1.13
C THR A 264 -4.26 -22.96 2.21
N GLU A 265 -3.86 -22.87 3.46
CA GLU A 265 -4.80 -22.80 4.59
C GLU A 265 -5.32 -21.37 4.73
N ALA A 266 -6.59 -21.25 5.02
CA ALA A 266 -7.24 -20.01 5.39
C ALA A 266 -7.79 -20.12 6.81
N VAL A 267 -7.85 -18.98 7.52
CA VAL A 267 -8.34 -18.90 8.90
C VAL A 267 -9.17 -17.64 9.09
N ALA A 268 -10.22 -17.71 9.91
CA ALA A 268 -10.89 -16.51 10.37
C ALA A 268 -10.00 -15.77 11.37
N LEU A 269 -9.92 -14.45 11.25
CA LEU A 269 -9.10 -13.63 12.15
C LEU A 269 -9.55 -13.78 13.61
N ASP A 270 -10.86 -13.84 13.84
CA ASP A 270 -11.42 -14.04 15.18
C ASP A 270 -10.94 -15.36 15.83
N ASP A 271 -10.88 -16.46 15.04
CA ASP A 271 -10.40 -17.77 15.50
C ASP A 271 -8.89 -17.74 15.77
N TYR A 272 -8.12 -17.13 14.86
CA TYR A 272 -6.67 -17.05 14.99
C TYR A 272 -6.23 -16.22 16.19
N LEU A 273 -6.85 -15.06 16.38
CA LEU A 273 -6.51 -14.18 17.50
C LEU A 273 -6.99 -14.72 18.85
N ALA A 274 -8.09 -15.48 18.88
CA ALA A 274 -8.68 -16.04 20.10
C ALA A 274 -8.83 -15.02 21.23
N GLY A 275 -9.25 -13.79 20.88
CA GLY A 275 -9.42 -12.68 21.83
C GLY A 275 -8.17 -11.83 22.10
N ARG A 276 -7.03 -12.11 21.45
CA ARG A 276 -5.85 -11.22 21.52
C ARG A 276 -6.20 -9.82 21.00
N GLN A 277 -5.60 -8.81 21.59
CA GLN A 277 -5.89 -7.42 21.28
C GLN A 277 -5.43 -7.05 19.87
N VAL A 278 -6.26 -6.24 19.19
CA VAL A 278 -5.93 -5.55 17.93
C VAL A 278 -6.33 -4.09 18.06
N THR A 279 -5.41 -3.20 17.77
CA THR A 279 -5.62 -1.75 17.76
C THR A 279 -5.71 -1.16 16.38
N PHE A 280 -5.11 -1.85 15.40
CA PHE A 280 -5.13 -1.46 14.00
C PHE A 280 -5.16 -2.71 13.09
N LEU A 281 -6.02 -2.71 12.07
CA LEU A 281 -6.15 -3.79 11.10
C LEU A 281 -6.06 -3.20 9.69
N LYS A 282 -5.03 -3.59 8.93
CA LYS A 282 -4.91 -3.29 7.50
C LYS A 282 -5.35 -4.51 6.70
N MET A 283 -6.05 -4.26 5.60
CA MET A 283 -6.47 -5.28 4.64
C MET A 283 -6.14 -4.85 3.22
N ASP A 284 -5.30 -5.66 2.56
CA ASP A 284 -4.99 -5.59 1.14
C ASP A 284 -4.73 -7.02 0.67
N VAL A 285 -5.81 -7.70 0.30
CA VAL A 285 -5.87 -9.17 0.14
C VAL A 285 -6.44 -9.59 -1.22
N GLU A 286 -6.19 -8.75 -2.22
CA GLU A 286 -6.45 -9.04 -3.64
C GLU A 286 -7.89 -9.51 -3.92
N GLY A 287 -8.87 -8.80 -3.32
CA GLY A 287 -10.30 -9.02 -3.52
C GLY A 287 -10.97 -9.96 -2.51
N ALA A 288 -10.26 -10.38 -1.46
CA ALA A 288 -10.84 -11.17 -0.37
C ALA A 288 -11.31 -10.32 0.83
N GLU A 289 -11.29 -8.98 0.73
CA GLU A 289 -11.54 -8.05 1.84
C GLU A 289 -12.89 -8.31 2.53
N GLU A 290 -13.94 -8.58 1.75
CA GLU A 290 -15.26 -8.87 2.31
C GLU A 290 -15.24 -10.15 3.18
N GLU A 291 -14.56 -11.20 2.72
CA GLU A 291 -14.44 -12.44 3.47
C GLU A 291 -13.57 -12.26 4.74
N VAL A 292 -12.48 -11.48 4.64
CA VAL A 292 -11.65 -11.15 5.81
C VAL A 292 -12.44 -10.33 6.83
N LEU A 293 -13.23 -9.35 6.41
CA LEU A 293 -14.11 -8.58 7.31
C LEU A 293 -15.12 -9.49 8.02
N LYS A 294 -15.71 -10.48 7.32
CA LYS A 294 -16.61 -11.47 7.95
C LYS A 294 -15.88 -12.29 9.01
N GLY A 295 -14.64 -12.73 8.73
CA GLY A 295 -13.81 -13.49 9.66
C GLY A 295 -13.22 -12.66 10.81
N ALA A 296 -13.27 -11.34 10.73
CA ALA A 296 -12.83 -10.38 11.75
C ALA A 296 -14.01 -9.74 12.51
N ARG A 297 -15.23 -10.23 12.28
CA ARG A 297 -16.45 -9.60 12.77
C ARG A 297 -16.45 -9.34 14.27
N ASN A 298 -16.11 -10.34 15.08
CA ASN A 298 -16.16 -10.22 16.54
C ASN A 298 -15.05 -9.28 17.04
N THR A 299 -13.86 -9.35 16.46
CA THR A 299 -12.75 -8.41 16.74
C THR A 299 -13.18 -6.98 16.47
N ILE A 300 -13.80 -6.70 15.31
CA ILE A 300 -14.27 -5.36 14.94
C ILE A 300 -15.37 -4.89 15.89
N MET A 301 -16.36 -5.75 16.18
CA MET A 301 -17.51 -5.38 17.03
C MET A 301 -17.14 -5.15 18.51
N GLN A 302 -16.13 -5.84 19.02
CA GLN A 302 -15.78 -5.79 20.44
C GLN A 302 -14.63 -4.85 20.74
N GLN A 303 -13.65 -4.75 19.83
CA GLN A 303 -12.43 -4.01 20.08
C GLN A 303 -12.40 -2.66 19.34
N HIS A 304 -13.20 -2.49 18.29
CA HIS A 304 -13.27 -1.30 17.45
C HIS A 304 -11.88 -0.83 16.97
N PRO A 305 -11.03 -1.70 16.40
CA PRO A 305 -9.71 -1.30 15.92
C PRO A 305 -9.85 -0.23 14.83
N ARG A 306 -8.82 0.59 14.66
CA ARG A 306 -8.69 1.39 13.43
C ARG A 306 -8.57 0.45 12.24
N LEU A 307 -9.22 0.78 11.14
CA LEU A 307 -9.18 -0.04 9.92
C LEU A 307 -8.56 0.77 8.78
N ALA A 308 -7.74 0.11 7.95
CA ALA A 308 -7.30 0.58 6.65
C ALA A 308 -7.55 -0.55 5.64
N VAL A 309 -8.52 -0.37 4.76
CA VAL A 309 -9.04 -1.42 3.88
C VAL A 309 -8.94 -0.96 2.43
N SER A 310 -8.29 -1.75 1.59
CA SER A 310 -8.24 -1.55 0.15
C SER A 310 -9.65 -1.72 -0.44
N VAL A 311 -10.12 -0.71 -1.20
CA VAL A 311 -11.50 -0.68 -1.75
C VAL A 311 -11.48 -0.52 -3.28
N TYR A 312 -10.53 -1.22 -3.93
CA TYR A 312 -10.29 -1.07 -5.37
C TYR A 312 -10.26 -2.38 -6.15
N HIS A 313 -10.18 -3.53 -5.49
CA HIS A 313 -10.05 -4.81 -6.18
C HIS A 313 -11.32 -5.23 -6.90
N LYS A 314 -12.50 -4.93 -6.34
CA LYS A 314 -13.79 -5.14 -6.99
C LYS A 314 -14.53 -3.82 -7.16
N LEU A 315 -15.24 -3.66 -8.25
CA LEU A 315 -16.04 -2.44 -8.50
C LEU A 315 -17.08 -2.17 -7.41
N SER A 316 -17.57 -3.21 -6.74
CA SER A 316 -18.52 -3.10 -5.63
C SER A 316 -17.90 -2.65 -4.31
N ASP A 317 -16.59 -2.81 -4.11
CA ASP A 317 -15.91 -2.63 -2.82
C ASP A 317 -16.13 -1.25 -2.21
N ILE A 318 -16.17 -0.21 -3.06
CA ILE A 318 -16.44 1.17 -2.62
C ILE A 318 -17.78 1.32 -1.89
N GLN A 319 -18.75 0.44 -2.14
CA GLN A 319 -20.04 0.42 -1.48
C GLN A 319 -20.15 -0.69 -0.45
N THR A 320 -19.77 -1.93 -0.81
CA THR A 320 -20.03 -3.12 0.02
C THR A 320 -19.18 -3.14 1.29
N LEU A 321 -17.90 -2.78 1.22
CA LEU A 321 -17.00 -2.83 2.37
C LEU A 321 -17.33 -1.75 3.42
N PRO A 322 -17.55 -0.46 3.08
CA PRO A 322 -18.00 0.53 4.06
C PRO A 322 -19.33 0.16 4.70
N GLU A 323 -20.27 -0.41 3.92
CA GLU A 323 -21.56 -0.84 4.44
C GLU A 323 -21.43 -1.96 5.47
N LEU A 324 -20.58 -2.94 5.19
CA LEU A 324 -20.30 -4.05 6.09
C LEU A 324 -19.60 -3.56 7.37
N ILE A 325 -18.60 -2.71 7.28
CA ILE A 325 -17.89 -2.12 8.42
C ILE A 325 -18.85 -1.34 9.32
N LEU A 326 -19.71 -0.48 8.74
CA LEU A 326 -20.70 0.28 9.49
C LEU A 326 -21.82 -0.58 10.07
N SER A 327 -22.06 -1.78 9.53
CA SER A 327 -23.00 -2.75 10.11
C SER A 327 -22.46 -3.38 11.40
N TYR A 328 -21.14 -3.54 11.50
CA TYR A 328 -20.47 -4.06 12.69
C TYR A 328 -20.32 -3.00 13.79
N TYR A 329 -19.92 -1.79 13.42
CA TYR A 329 -19.83 -0.68 14.35
C TYR A 329 -20.21 0.65 13.68
N PRO A 330 -21.44 1.18 13.91
CA PRO A 330 -21.89 2.45 13.33
C PRO A 330 -21.13 3.69 13.81
N GLY A 331 -20.31 3.55 14.88
CA GLY A 331 -19.48 4.63 15.45
C GLY A 331 -18.22 4.95 14.68
N TYR A 332 -17.92 4.26 13.58
CA TYR A 332 -16.77 4.60 12.76
C TYR A 332 -16.96 5.90 11.98
N ARG A 333 -15.93 6.75 11.98
CA ARG A 333 -15.73 7.85 11.02
C ARG A 333 -14.94 7.33 9.84
N LEU A 334 -15.44 7.60 8.64
CA LEU A 334 -14.83 7.10 7.41
C LEU A 334 -14.00 8.18 6.73
N TYR A 335 -12.82 7.79 6.23
CA TYR A 335 -11.97 8.61 5.36
C TYR A 335 -11.58 7.78 4.14
N LEU A 336 -11.45 8.44 2.99
CA LEU A 336 -10.91 7.83 1.77
C LEU A 336 -9.68 8.58 1.30
N ARG A 337 -8.67 7.83 0.91
CA ARG A 337 -7.47 8.36 0.25
C ARG A 337 -7.16 7.53 -0.99
N HIS A 338 -6.52 8.20 -1.95
CA HIS A 338 -6.13 7.56 -3.21
C HIS A 338 -4.65 7.84 -3.44
N TYR A 339 -3.86 6.76 -3.60
CA TYR A 339 -2.39 6.79 -3.61
C TYR A 339 -1.79 6.34 -4.94
N SER A 340 -2.57 6.26 -6.00
CA SER A 340 -2.13 5.79 -7.30
C SER A 340 -2.39 6.82 -8.41
N PHE A 341 -1.60 6.78 -9.47
CA PHE A 341 -1.89 7.47 -10.73
C PHE A 341 -2.83 6.65 -11.64
N SER A 342 -3.41 5.57 -11.14
CA SER A 342 -4.34 4.68 -11.84
C SER A 342 -5.52 4.33 -10.94
N ASP A 343 -6.25 3.25 -11.21
CA ASP A 343 -7.48 2.85 -10.53
C ASP A 343 -7.29 1.94 -9.30
N TYR A 344 -6.06 1.68 -8.90
CA TYR A 344 -5.71 0.93 -7.69
C TYR A 344 -5.32 1.86 -6.52
N ASP A 345 -4.98 1.31 -5.36
CA ASP A 345 -4.53 2.01 -4.14
C ASP A 345 -5.52 3.08 -3.63
N THR A 346 -6.82 2.76 -3.66
CA THR A 346 -7.83 3.51 -2.92
C THR A 346 -8.08 2.83 -1.58
N VAL A 347 -7.80 3.54 -0.48
CA VAL A 347 -7.88 3.01 0.88
C VAL A 347 -9.01 3.69 1.65
N LEU A 348 -9.87 2.87 2.25
CA LEU A 348 -10.87 3.28 3.23
C LEU A 348 -10.27 3.16 4.63
N TYR A 349 -10.21 4.27 5.34
CA TYR A 349 -9.92 4.28 6.77
C TYR A 349 -11.22 4.39 7.55
N ALA A 350 -11.38 3.53 8.55
CA ALA A 350 -12.47 3.61 9.51
C ALA A 350 -11.88 3.80 10.93
N LEU A 351 -12.08 4.99 11.49
CA LEU A 351 -11.56 5.37 12.79
C LEU A 351 -12.70 5.40 13.80
N PRO A 352 -12.61 4.68 14.95
CA PRO A 352 -13.62 4.74 15.97
C PRO A 352 -13.73 6.16 16.54
N LEU A 353 -14.92 6.58 16.88
CA LEU A 353 -15.11 7.79 17.68
C LEU A 353 -14.41 7.58 19.03
N GLU A 354 -13.53 8.50 19.42
CA GLU A 354 -12.95 8.49 20.76
C GLU A 354 -14.11 8.55 21.76
N GLU A 355 -14.35 7.47 22.49
CA GLU A 355 -15.15 7.54 23.68
C GLU A 355 -14.33 8.31 24.72
N THR A 356 -14.75 9.52 25.03
CA THR A 356 -14.23 10.29 26.16
C THR A 356 -14.38 9.44 27.42
N GLY A 357 -13.32 8.70 27.80
CA GLY A 357 -13.35 7.81 28.97
C GLY A 357 -12.79 6.41 28.77
N ARG A 358 -12.37 6.00 27.56
CA ARG A 358 -11.60 4.75 27.42
C ARG A 358 -10.25 4.91 28.09
N ILE A 359 -10.11 4.14 29.15
CA ILE A 359 -8.92 4.05 30.01
C ILE A 359 -7.72 3.71 29.12
N HIS A 360 -6.70 4.56 29.14
CA HIS A 360 -5.36 4.15 28.73
C HIS A 360 -5.09 2.79 29.35
N LEU A 361 -4.76 1.77 28.55
CA LEU A 361 -4.31 0.49 29.08
C LEU A 361 -3.24 0.78 30.11
N THR A 362 -3.51 0.42 31.36
CA THR A 362 -2.55 0.61 32.44
C THR A 362 -1.32 -0.24 32.14
N ASN A 363 -0.15 0.13 32.66
CA ASN A 363 1.08 -0.66 32.50
C ASN A 363 0.93 -2.15 32.86
N SER A 364 -0.06 -2.53 33.68
CA SER A 364 -0.43 -3.93 33.95
C SER A 364 -1.06 -4.66 32.78
N SER A 365 -1.83 -3.99 31.93
CA SER A 365 -2.42 -4.59 30.72
C SER A 365 -1.38 -4.79 29.60
N VAL A 366 -0.41 -3.88 29.52
CA VAL A 366 0.75 -4.00 28.62
C VAL A 366 1.67 -5.14 29.06
N GLY A 367 1.87 -5.32 30.37
CA GLY A 367 2.59 -6.47 30.94
C GLY A 367 1.94 -7.81 30.59
N ALA A 368 0.62 -7.91 30.70
CA ALA A 368 -0.13 -9.10 30.36
C ALA A 368 -0.06 -9.44 28.85
N LEU A 369 -0.06 -8.44 27.96
CA LEU A 369 0.15 -8.64 26.52
C LEU A 369 1.56 -9.17 26.22
N ARG A 370 2.59 -8.60 26.85
CA ARG A 370 3.98 -9.06 26.71
C ARG A 370 4.19 -10.47 27.29
N GLU A 371 3.56 -10.81 28.41
CA GLU A 371 3.64 -12.14 29.04
C GLU A 371 2.91 -13.22 28.20
N VAL A 372 1.73 -12.92 27.68
CA VAL A 372 0.99 -13.83 26.79
C VAL A 372 1.77 -14.08 25.49
N GLN A 373 2.37 -13.04 24.92
CA GLN A 373 3.16 -13.15 23.71
C GLN A 373 4.50 -13.89 23.94
N ALA A 374 5.15 -13.69 25.08
CA ALA A 374 6.36 -14.43 25.46
C ALA A 374 6.10 -15.92 25.68
N SER A 375 4.91 -16.30 26.18
CA SER A 375 4.54 -17.73 26.38
C SER A 375 4.36 -18.48 25.06
N PHE A 376 3.87 -17.82 24.00
CA PHE A 376 3.73 -18.42 22.67
C PHE A 376 5.05 -18.54 21.91
N ALA A 377 5.99 -17.62 22.10
CA ALA A 377 7.33 -17.72 21.53
C ALA A 377 8.13 -18.89 22.13
N GLY A 378 7.90 -19.23 23.40
CA GLY A 378 8.55 -20.37 24.08
C GLY A 378 8.03 -21.76 23.66
N GLU A 379 6.80 -21.87 23.17
CA GLU A 379 6.24 -23.14 22.72
C GLU A 379 6.69 -23.53 21.28
N ALA A 380 7.13 -22.57 20.48
CA ALA A 380 7.66 -22.82 19.13
C ALA A 380 9.10 -23.40 19.14
N GLU A 381 9.84 -23.32 20.24
CA GLU A 381 11.16 -23.94 20.39
C GLU A 381 11.12 -25.40 20.88
N CYS A 382 9.94 -25.96 21.21
CA CYS A 382 9.79 -27.33 21.75
C CYS A 382 9.06 -28.31 20.81
N LEU A 383 8.84 -27.99 19.56
CA LEU A 383 8.34 -28.90 18.52
C LEU A 383 9.25 -28.88 17.28
#